data_6e0bc9f080bae728d1e5109aa0a65d7b
#
_entry.id   6e0bc9f080bae728d1e5109aa0a65d7b
#
_cell.length_a   1.000
_cell.length_b   1.000
_cell.length_c   1.000
_cell.angle_alpha   90.00
_cell.angle_beta   90.00
_cell.angle_gamma   90.00
#
_symmetry.space_group_name_H-M   'P 1'
#
loop_
_entity.id
_entity.type
_entity.pdbx_description
1 polymer ?
#
loop_
_entity_poly.entity_id
_entity_poly.type
_entity_poly.pdbx_seq_one_letter_code
_entity_poly.pdbx_strand_id
1 'polypeptide(L)'
;MKTDIEIARETPLKKIKEVATLLGIPREEVQNYGKYMAKIPIHLIDDARVKEHNLILVTAITPNKAGVGKTTVSIGLALALNRLGKKAVVALREPSLGPCFGMKGGAAGGGYSQVLPMENINLHFTGDFHAVTSAHNMITALLDNYIYQNRNSCIGLKEIKWKRVLDVNDRSLRNVVTGLGGSANGVPTETGFDITPASEIMAILCLASDIDDLKRRIGNILLGYTYENKPFTVRDLGVAGAITVLLKDALLPNLVQTTENTAAFVHGGPFANIAHGCNSVLATKMGLTFGDYTITEAGFGADLGAEKFFNIKCRKAGLSPKVTVIVATAQSLKLHGGVPEADIKQQNLEGLKNGLKNLDRHIDNLQGFGQQVIVTFNRFATDTDEEIALVAEHCREKGVGFALNTVFAEGGKGGEELARLVIDTIEQHPSAPLKFTYEDSDSVRTKIEKVAKGIYRAGMVTYTTLAEKKMKQIDELGISHYPICIAKTQYSFSSDPKAYGDVKDFELKVRDVVINNGAEMIVVIMGEIMRMPGLPKEPQAKHIDLVNGLIEGLS
;
A
#
# COMPACT_ATOMS: atom_id res chain seq x y z
N MET A 1 1.39 11.13 28.13
CA MET A 1 0.39 10.44 27.27
C MET A 1 0.74 8.96 27.33
N LYS A 2 -0.26 8.06 27.38
CA LYS A 2 -0.01 6.61 27.33
C LYS A 2 0.61 6.23 25.99
N THR A 3 1.41 5.18 25.96
CA THR A 3 1.96 4.61 24.74
C THR A 3 0.88 3.87 23.93
N ASP A 4 1.12 3.64 22.64
CA ASP A 4 0.17 2.94 21.77
C ASP A 4 -0.18 1.54 22.31
N ILE A 5 0.82 0.82 22.83
CA ILE A 5 0.61 -0.53 23.40
C ILE A 5 -0.17 -0.49 24.74
N GLU A 6 0.02 0.54 25.56
CA GLU A 6 -0.76 0.71 26.80
C GLU A 6 -2.23 0.99 26.47
N ILE A 7 -2.50 1.88 25.51
CA ILE A 7 -3.86 2.16 25.02
C ILE A 7 -4.50 0.89 24.46
N ALA A 8 -3.77 0.13 23.64
CA ALA A 8 -4.24 -1.11 23.04
C ALA A 8 -4.64 -2.15 24.10
N ARG A 9 -3.85 -2.32 25.17
CA ARG A 9 -4.09 -3.29 26.24
C ARG A 9 -5.25 -2.89 27.15
N GLU A 10 -5.41 -1.60 27.41
CA GLU A 10 -6.49 -1.11 28.25
C GLU A 10 -7.85 -1.07 27.53
N THR A 11 -7.86 -1.11 26.21
CA THR A 11 -9.08 -1.05 25.41
C THR A 11 -9.89 -2.34 25.54
N PRO A 12 -11.16 -2.29 26.04
CA PRO A 12 -12.01 -3.47 26.12
C PRO A 12 -12.43 -3.94 24.73
N LEU A 13 -12.04 -5.16 24.35
CA LEU A 13 -12.36 -5.75 23.05
C LEU A 13 -13.66 -6.56 23.12
N LYS A 14 -14.52 -6.37 22.10
CA LYS A 14 -15.65 -7.27 21.82
C LYS A 14 -15.13 -8.57 21.19
N LYS A 15 -15.83 -9.67 21.40
CA LYS A 15 -15.56 -10.90 20.64
C LYS A 15 -15.82 -10.64 19.16
N ILE A 16 -15.00 -11.21 18.28
CA ILE A 16 -15.08 -10.89 16.85
C ILE A 16 -16.44 -11.23 16.22
N LYS A 17 -17.12 -12.27 16.72
CA LYS A 17 -18.51 -12.59 16.30
C LYS A 17 -19.54 -11.52 16.68
N GLU A 18 -19.28 -10.77 17.73
CA GLU A 18 -20.13 -9.62 18.10
C GLU A 18 -19.90 -8.46 17.13
N VAL A 19 -18.64 -8.18 16.78
CA VAL A 19 -18.28 -7.18 15.77
C VAL A 19 -18.89 -7.53 14.41
N ALA A 20 -18.80 -8.78 14.01
CA ALA A 20 -19.41 -9.29 12.77
C ALA A 20 -20.93 -9.12 12.77
N THR A 21 -21.60 -9.44 13.89
CA THR A 21 -23.05 -9.27 14.05
C THR A 21 -23.47 -7.80 13.91
N LEU A 22 -22.70 -6.86 14.48
CA LEU A 22 -22.97 -5.42 14.34
C LEU A 22 -22.89 -4.95 12.88
N LEU A 23 -22.05 -5.59 12.06
CA LEU A 23 -21.99 -5.34 10.62
C LEU A 23 -23.11 -6.02 9.84
N GLY A 24 -23.82 -6.98 10.43
CA GLY A 24 -24.80 -7.81 9.72
C GLY A 24 -24.16 -8.99 8.99
N ILE A 25 -22.95 -9.41 9.36
CA ILE A 25 -22.32 -10.63 8.84
C ILE A 25 -22.92 -11.82 9.60
N PRO A 26 -23.41 -12.87 8.89
CA PRO A 26 -23.96 -14.08 9.52
C PRO A 26 -22.89 -14.75 10.41
N ARG A 27 -23.27 -15.13 11.64
CA ARG A 27 -22.32 -15.65 12.64
C ARG A 27 -21.69 -17.00 12.23
N GLU A 28 -22.41 -17.77 11.46
CA GLU A 28 -21.98 -19.07 10.88
C GLU A 28 -20.91 -18.91 9.82
N GLU A 29 -20.86 -17.77 9.13
CA GLU A 29 -19.87 -17.46 8.09
C GLU A 29 -18.54 -16.95 8.65
N VAL A 30 -18.51 -16.60 9.95
CA VAL A 30 -17.32 -16.03 10.59
C VAL A 30 -16.32 -17.13 10.93
N GLN A 31 -15.20 -17.15 10.21
CA GLN A 31 -14.08 -18.09 10.45
C GLN A 31 -13.13 -17.50 11.50
N ASN A 32 -13.27 -17.93 12.75
CA ASN A 32 -12.51 -17.39 13.89
C ASN A 32 -11.02 -17.72 13.82
N TYR A 33 -10.22 -16.69 14.04
CA TYR A 33 -8.79 -16.77 14.36
C TYR A 33 -8.58 -16.27 15.79
N GLY A 34 -8.87 -17.13 16.77
CA GLY A 34 -8.92 -16.76 18.18
C GLY A 34 -10.21 -15.98 18.54
N LYS A 35 -10.11 -15.11 19.56
CA LYS A 35 -11.29 -14.39 20.12
C LYS A 35 -11.63 -13.11 19.37
N TYR A 36 -10.63 -12.43 18.81
CA TYR A 36 -10.71 -11.02 18.39
C TYR A 36 -10.40 -10.80 16.92
N MET A 37 -10.12 -11.86 16.16
CA MET A 37 -9.83 -11.82 14.72
C MET A 37 -10.62 -12.91 14.01
N ALA A 38 -10.98 -12.66 12.75
CA ALA A 38 -11.66 -13.65 11.92
C ALA A 38 -11.36 -13.41 10.44
N LYS A 39 -11.49 -14.45 9.62
CA LYS A 39 -11.58 -14.33 8.16
C LYS A 39 -13.03 -14.37 7.72
N ILE A 40 -13.34 -13.58 6.70
CA ILE A 40 -14.69 -13.43 6.17
C ILE A 40 -14.72 -13.95 4.72
N PRO A 41 -15.61 -14.91 4.41
CA PRO A 41 -15.72 -15.50 3.08
C PRO A 41 -16.09 -14.48 2.00
N ILE A 42 -15.41 -14.57 0.86
CA ILE A 42 -15.56 -13.59 -0.23
C ILE A 42 -16.90 -13.68 -0.97
N HIS A 43 -17.61 -14.81 -0.89
CA HIS A 43 -18.95 -14.97 -1.49
C HIS A 43 -20.00 -14.06 -0.84
N LEU A 44 -19.71 -13.47 0.31
CA LEU A 44 -20.57 -12.49 0.98
C LEU A 44 -20.49 -11.09 0.35
N ILE A 45 -19.56 -10.85 -0.57
CA ILE A 45 -19.45 -9.57 -1.27
C ILE A 45 -20.69 -9.35 -2.14
N ASP A 46 -21.35 -8.21 -1.93
CA ASP A 46 -22.51 -7.76 -2.70
C ASP A 46 -22.12 -6.62 -3.64
N ASP A 47 -21.95 -6.92 -4.91
CA ASP A 47 -21.53 -5.93 -5.92
C ASP A 47 -22.58 -4.80 -6.16
N ALA A 48 -23.84 -4.98 -5.78
CA ALA A 48 -24.83 -3.91 -5.83
C ALA A 48 -24.53 -2.87 -4.74
N ARG A 49 -24.32 -3.32 -3.50
CA ARG A 49 -23.90 -2.45 -2.38
C ARG A 49 -22.55 -1.79 -2.63
N VAL A 50 -21.60 -2.51 -3.22
CA VAL A 50 -20.28 -1.96 -3.58
C VAL A 50 -20.40 -0.74 -4.50
N LYS A 51 -21.39 -0.69 -5.39
CA LYS A 51 -21.65 0.44 -6.29
C LYS A 51 -22.42 1.57 -5.64
N GLU A 52 -23.29 1.26 -4.69
CA GLU A 52 -24.17 2.21 -4.01
C GLU A 52 -23.45 2.96 -2.88
N HIS A 53 -22.68 2.23 -2.06
CA HIS A 53 -22.09 2.76 -0.85
C HIS A 53 -20.87 3.66 -1.09
N ASN A 54 -20.47 4.39 -0.06
CA ASN A 54 -19.53 5.49 -0.17
C ASN A 54 -18.09 5.03 0.12
N LEU A 55 -17.24 5.01 -0.90
CA LEU A 55 -15.80 4.83 -0.76
C LEU A 55 -15.12 6.17 -0.51
N ILE A 56 -14.29 6.24 0.52
CA ILE A 56 -13.49 7.41 0.89
C ILE A 56 -12.02 7.02 0.80
N LEU A 57 -11.24 7.76 0.02
CA LEU A 57 -9.79 7.58 -0.04
C LEU A 57 -9.11 8.55 0.91
N VAL A 58 -8.24 8.05 1.79
CA VAL A 58 -7.29 8.85 2.58
C VAL A 58 -5.90 8.73 1.96
N THR A 59 -5.34 9.86 1.60
CA THR A 59 -3.98 9.99 1.08
C THR A 59 -3.24 11.11 1.81
N ALA A 60 -2.10 11.57 1.32
CA ALA A 60 -1.35 12.62 1.99
C ALA A 60 -0.54 13.48 1.02
N ILE A 61 -0.02 14.58 1.55
CA ILE A 61 1.11 15.31 0.95
C ILE A 61 2.37 14.44 0.94
N THR A 62 3.41 14.88 0.26
CA THR A 62 4.72 14.21 0.30
C THR A 62 5.20 14.08 1.75
N PRO A 63 5.46 12.85 2.27
CA PRO A 63 5.78 12.66 3.69
C PRO A 63 7.21 13.10 4.03
N ASN A 64 7.44 13.37 5.31
CA ASN A 64 8.76 13.34 5.92
C ASN A 64 9.11 11.91 6.41
N LYS A 65 10.27 11.72 7.03
CA LYS A 65 10.71 10.39 7.53
C LYS A 65 9.83 9.85 8.65
N ALA A 66 9.22 10.71 9.47
CA ALA A 66 8.32 10.30 10.55
C ALA A 66 6.94 9.88 10.04
N GLY A 67 6.62 10.21 8.77
CA GLY A 67 5.29 10.00 8.19
C GLY A 67 4.32 11.13 8.51
N VAL A 68 3.08 11.00 8.06
CA VAL A 68 2.03 12.03 8.22
C VAL A 68 0.79 11.53 8.98
N GLY A 69 0.79 10.26 9.43
CA GLY A 69 -0.30 9.69 10.23
C GLY A 69 -1.54 9.27 9.45
N LYS A 70 -1.42 8.90 8.16
CA LYS A 70 -2.57 8.48 7.33
C LYS A 70 -3.44 7.39 7.95
N THR A 71 -2.81 6.31 8.43
CA THR A 71 -3.54 5.16 9.01
C THR A 71 -4.32 5.59 10.23
N THR A 72 -3.71 6.38 11.12
CA THR A 72 -4.37 6.96 12.30
C THR A 72 -5.57 7.82 11.90
N VAL A 73 -5.40 8.69 10.88
CA VAL A 73 -6.49 9.52 10.35
C VAL A 73 -7.60 8.69 9.71
N SER A 74 -7.24 7.64 8.95
CA SER A 74 -8.23 6.74 8.32
C SER A 74 -9.09 6.02 9.36
N ILE A 75 -8.45 5.52 10.41
CA ILE A 75 -9.15 4.89 11.53
C ILE A 75 -10.00 5.92 12.26
N GLY A 76 -9.42 7.06 12.67
CA GLY A 76 -10.12 8.13 13.38
C GLY A 76 -11.33 8.67 12.63
N LEU A 77 -11.26 8.81 11.32
CA LEU A 77 -12.41 9.20 10.49
C LEU A 77 -13.52 8.15 10.55
N ALA A 78 -13.19 6.85 10.49
CA ALA A 78 -14.19 5.79 10.63
C ALA A 78 -14.85 5.80 12.02
N LEU A 79 -14.05 6.02 13.09
CA LEU A 79 -14.56 6.19 14.45
C LEU A 79 -15.53 7.38 14.52
N ALA A 80 -15.14 8.52 13.95
CA ALA A 80 -15.93 9.75 13.97
C ALA A 80 -17.26 9.60 13.21
N LEU A 81 -17.23 8.97 12.02
CA LEU A 81 -18.45 8.68 11.27
C LEU A 81 -19.42 7.80 12.06
N ASN A 82 -18.93 6.76 12.75
CA ASN A 82 -19.76 5.92 13.61
C ASN A 82 -20.32 6.69 14.82
N ARG A 83 -19.55 7.60 15.43
CA ARG A 83 -20.05 8.50 16.49
C ARG A 83 -21.18 9.42 16.00
N LEU A 84 -21.16 9.81 14.73
CA LEU A 84 -22.22 10.58 14.07
C LEU A 84 -23.40 9.71 13.59
N GLY A 85 -23.43 8.42 13.95
CA GLY A 85 -24.54 7.50 13.62
C GLY A 85 -24.49 6.95 12.20
N LYS A 86 -23.38 7.12 11.47
CA LYS A 86 -23.19 6.50 10.16
C LYS A 86 -22.59 5.09 10.35
N LYS A 87 -22.85 4.18 9.43
CA LYS A 87 -22.26 2.83 9.44
C LYS A 87 -20.94 2.83 8.66
N ALA A 88 -19.83 3.10 9.35
CA ALA A 88 -18.51 3.22 8.76
C ALA A 88 -17.61 2.03 9.10
N VAL A 89 -16.80 1.63 8.12
CA VAL A 89 -15.79 0.55 8.18
C VAL A 89 -14.48 1.06 7.61
N VAL A 90 -13.34 0.64 8.15
CA VAL A 90 -12.03 0.95 7.60
C VAL A 90 -11.41 -0.28 6.93
N ALA A 91 -10.82 -0.10 5.75
CA ALA A 91 -10.09 -1.13 5.01
C ALA A 91 -8.61 -0.73 4.88
N LEU A 92 -7.72 -1.52 5.49
CA LEU A 92 -6.30 -1.21 5.67
C LEU A 92 -5.40 -2.31 5.09
N ARG A 93 -4.11 -1.97 4.93
CA ARG A 93 -3.06 -2.94 4.62
C ARG A 93 -2.63 -3.67 5.88
N GLU A 94 -2.22 -4.93 5.69
CA GLU A 94 -1.53 -5.70 6.69
C GLU A 94 -0.07 -5.22 6.81
N PRO A 95 0.48 -5.04 8.03
CA PRO A 95 1.88 -4.66 8.22
C PRO A 95 2.84 -5.80 7.92
N SER A 96 4.05 -5.45 7.45
CA SER A 96 5.17 -6.37 7.23
C SER A 96 6.13 -6.33 8.42
N LEU A 97 6.71 -7.48 8.79
CA LEU A 97 7.68 -7.59 9.89
C LEU A 97 8.95 -6.76 9.64
N GLY A 98 9.41 -6.66 8.40
CA GLY A 98 10.61 -5.91 8.07
C GLY A 98 10.57 -4.45 8.57
N PRO A 99 9.58 -3.64 8.24
CA PRO A 99 9.39 -2.30 8.81
C PRO A 99 9.17 -2.30 10.32
N CYS A 100 8.37 -3.22 10.87
CA CYS A 100 8.07 -3.28 12.31
C CYS A 100 9.34 -3.44 13.16
N PHE A 101 10.25 -4.29 12.73
CA PHE A 101 11.53 -4.53 13.41
C PHE A 101 12.68 -3.66 12.89
N GLY A 102 12.45 -2.93 11.78
CA GLY A 102 13.44 -2.07 11.11
C GLY A 102 13.41 -0.62 11.52
N MET A 103 12.81 0.22 10.69
CA MET A 103 12.88 1.69 10.83
C MET A 103 11.59 2.34 11.33
N LYS A 104 10.46 1.64 11.33
CA LYS A 104 9.15 2.22 11.55
C LYS A 104 8.29 1.25 12.32
N GLY A 105 7.51 1.75 13.27
CA GLY A 105 6.49 0.96 13.95
C GLY A 105 5.49 0.33 12.98
N GLY A 106 4.61 -0.53 13.50
CA GLY A 106 3.58 -1.22 12.75
C GLY A 106 2.58 -0.29 12.04
N ALA A 107 1.71 -0.86 11.22
CA ALA A 107 0.69 -0.12 10.48
C ALA A 107 -0.69 -0.20 11.15
N ALA A 108 -0.75 -0.37 12.47
CA ALA A 108 -2.01 -0.50 13.23
C ALA A 108 -2.69 0.83 13.60
N GLY A 109 -2.16 1.97 13.14
CA GLY A 109 -2.56 3.30 13.60
C GLY A 109 -1.79 3.74 14.83
N GLY A 110 -2.29 4.70 15.61
CA GLY A 110 -1.63 5.17 16.83
C GLY A 110 -2.56 5.97 17.74
N GLY A 111 -2.16 6.14 19.00
CA GLY A 111 -2.97 6.79 20.03
C GLY A 111 -4.32 6.10 20.22
N TYR A 112 -5.37 6.90 20.30
CA TYR A 112 -6.74 6.41 20.42
C TYR A 112 -7.40 6.03 19.08
N SER A 113 -6.63 6.00 17.99
CA SER A 113 -7.07 5.59 16.66
C SER A 113 -6.22 4.42 16.15
N GLN A 114 -6.47 3.22 16.70
CA GLN A 114 -5.76 1.98 16.38
C GLN A 114 -6.72 0.86 15.98
N VAL A 115 -6.23 -0.09 15.15
CA VAL A 115 -6.84 -1.41 14.95
C VAL A 115 -6.28 -2.40 15.96
N LEU A 116 -7.16 -3.25 16.48
CA LEU A 116 -6.88 -4.17 17.58
C LEU A 116 -7.30 -5.61 17.24
N PRO A 117 -6.58 -6.63 17.72
CA PRO A 117 -5.44 -6.59 18.65
C PRO A 117 -4.12 -6.20 17.96
N MET A 118 -3.50 -5.10 18.37
CA MET A 118 -2.35 -4.48 17.72
C MET A 118 -1.13 -5.40 17.66
N GLU A 119 -0.82 -6.09 18.77
CA GLU A 119 0.34 -7.01 18.84
C GLU A 119 0.22 -8.13 17.82
N ASN A 120 -0.96 -8.77 17.69
CA ASN A 120 -1.19 -9.82 16.70
C ASN A 120 -1.08 -9.31 15.28
N ILE A 121 -1.69 -8.14 14.99
CA ILE A 121 -1.70 -7.54 13.65
C ILE A 121 -0.28 -7.20 13.20
N ASN A 122 0.56 -6.62 14.08
CA ASN A 122 1.92 -6.22 13.75
C ASN A 122 2.93 -7.38 13.66
N LEU A 123 2.58 -8.56 14.14
CA LEU A 123 3.46 -9.73 14.13
C LEU A 123 3.03 -10.75 13.06
N HIS A 124 2.34 -11.81 13.46
CA HIS A 124 1.98 -12.90 12.53
C HIS A 124 0.53 -12.88 12.07
N PHE A 125 -0.29 -12.05 12.69
CA PHE A 125 -1.71 -11.83 12.39
C PHE A 125 -2.49 -13.15 12.19
N THR A 126 -2.94 -13.41 10.95
CA THR A 126 -3.64 -14.64 10.56
C THR A 126 -2.80 -15.52 9.63
N GLY A 127 -1.55 -15.12 9.36
CA GLY A 127 -0.60 -15.91 8.56
C GLY A 127 -0.58 -15.59 7.07
N ASP A 128 -1.20 -14.50 6.62
CA ASP A 128 -1.28 -14.17 5.19
C ASP A 128 0.12 -13.88 4.60
N PHE A 129 0.97 -13.14 5.31
CA PHE A 129 2.37 -12.92 4.89
C PHE A 129 3.18 -14.21 4.84
N HIS A 130 2.96 -15.12 5.80
CA HIS A 130 3.58 -16.45 5.77
C HIS A 130 3.11 -17.23 4.53
N ALA A 131 1.82 -17.23 4.23
CA ALA A 131 1.26 -17.89 3.05
C ALA A 131 1.87 -17.36 1.74
N VAL A 132 1.97 -16.03 1.60
CA VAL A 132 2.61 -15.38 0.44
C VAL A 132 4.09 -15.75 0.33
N THR A 133 4.84 -15.70 1.44
CA THR A 133 6.26 -16.08 1.49
C THR A 133 6.45 -17.54 1.09
N SER A 134 5.63 -18.44 1.65
CA SER A 134 5.68 -19.87 1.37
C SER A 134 5.33 -20.19 -0.08
N ALA A 135 4.27 -19.59 -0.62
CA ALA A 135 3.85 -19.75 -2.01
C ALA A 135 4.94 -19.27 -2.99
N HIS A 136 5.53 -18.11 -2.72
CA HIS A 136 6.60 -17.55 -3.54
C HIS A 136 7.85 -18.44 -3.56
N ASN A 137 8.31 -18.85 -2.40
CA ASN A 137 9.50 -19.69 -2.25
C ASN A 137 9.26 -21.12 -2.73
N MET A 138 8.03 -21.64 -2.65
CA MET A 138 7.67 -22.93 -3.24
C MET A 138 7.79 -22.91 -4.76
N ILE A 139 7.36 -21.84 -5.43
CA ILE A 139 7.61 -21.66 -6.88
C ILE A 139 9.10 -21.71 -7.15
N THR A 140 9.94 -21.03 -6.36
CA THR A 140 11.39 -21.03 -6.53
C THR A 140 11.97 -22.43 -6.38
N ALA A 141 11.58 -23.16 -5.34
CA ALA A 141 12.06 -24.52 -5.10
C ALA A 141 11.67 -25.48 -6.23
N LEU A 142 10.45 -25.36 -6.76
CA LEU A 142 9.97 -26.17 -7.88
C LEU A 142 10.68 -25.81 -9.19
N LEU A 143 10.97 -24.52 -9.40
CA LEU A 143 11.75 -24.06 -10.54
C LEU A 143 13.20 -24.56 -10.49
N ASP A 144 13.86 -24.46 -9.32
CA ASP A 144 15.22 -25.00 -9.13
C ASP A 144 15.25 -26.52 -9.33
N ASN A 145 14.22 -27.24 -8.86
CA ASN A 145 14.10 -28.67 -9.12
C ASN A 145 13.89 -28.97 -10.61
N TYR A 146 13.06 -28.19 -11.31
CA TYR A 146 12.88 -28.32 -12.76
C TYR A 146 14.22 -28.15 -13.50
N ILE A 147 14.99 -27.13 -13.16
CA ILE A 147 16.32 -26.87 -13.74
C ILE A 147 17.27 -28.03 -13.42
N TYR A 148 17.30 -28.52 -12.18
CA TYR A 148 18.14 -29.63 -11.75
C TYR A 148 17.83 -30.93 -12.51
N GLN A 149 16.57 -31.29 -12.64
CA GLN A 149 16.15 -32.52 -13.32
C GLN A 149 16.40 -32.47 -14.83
N ASN A 150 16.38 -31.29 -15.43
CA ASN A 150 16.59 -31.07 -16.86
C ASN A 150 18.04 -30.64 -17.23
N ARG A 151 18.99 -30.63 -16.27
CA ARG A 151 20.36 -30.10 -16.49
C ARG A 151 21.18 -30.82 -17.59
N ASN A 152 20.79 -32.04 -17.91
CA ASN A 152 21.45 -32.84 -18.96
C ASN A 152 20.60 -32.94 -20.23
N SER A 153 19.54 -32.16 -20.37
CA SER A 153 18.68 -32.13 -21.55
C SER A 153 18.80 -30.81 -22.31
N CYS A 154 18.30 -30.76 -23.53
CA CYS A 154 18.16 -29.50 -24.29
C CYS A 154 17.00 -28.63 -23.79
N ILE A 155 16.23 -29.11 -22.81
CA ILE A 155 15.10 -28.39 -22.21
C ILE A 155 15.65 -27.62 -21.02
N GLY A 156 15.84 -26.31 -21.20
CA GLY A 156 16.39 -25.46 -20.16
C GLY A 156 15.93 -24.02 -20.28
N LEU A 157 16.21 -23.23 -19.25
CA LEU A 157 15.94 -21.81 -19.22
C LEU A 157 17.23 -21.04 -19.48
N LYS A 158 17.17 -20.15 -20.47
CA LYS A 158 18.25 -19.22 -20.80
C LYS A 158 18.37 -18.11 -19.77
N GLU A 159 17.24 -17.69 -19.23
CA GLU A 159 17.17 -16.58 -18.29
C GLU A 159 16.11 -16.87 -17.21
N ILE A 160 16.48 -16.68 -15.95
CA ILE A 160 15.59 -16.81 -14.80
C ILE A 160 15.28 -15.41 -14.27
N LYS A 161 13.99 -15.09 -14.10
CA LYS A 161 13.52 -13.79 -13.57
C LYS A 161 13.08 -13.88 -12.13
N TRP A 162 12.75 -15.08 -11.64
CA TRP A 162 12.15 -15.31 -10.34
C TRP A 162 13.22 -15.42 -9.25
N LYS A 163 13.07 -14.64 -8.19
CA LYS A 163 13.92 -14.65 -6.99
C LYS A 163 13.23 -15.39 -5.84
N ARG A 164 13.77 -15.28 -4.65
CA ARG A 164 13.15 -15.68 -3.38
C ARG A 164 12.59 -14.47 -2.65
N VAL A 165 11.80 -14.69 -1.60
CA VAL A 165 11.35 -13.61 -0.70
C VAL A 165 11.53 -14.01 0.76
N LEU A 166 11.68 -12.97 1.61
CA LEU A 166 11.70 -13.10 3.05
C LEU A 166 11.13 -11.82 3.66
N ASP A 167 10.29 -11.93 4.71
CA ASP A 167 9.65 -10.76 5.32
C ASP A 167 10.51 -10.11 6.41
N VAL A 168 11.76 -9.83 6.08
CA VAL A 168 12.73 -9.11 6.92
C VAL A 168 13.53 -8.13 6.08
N ASN A 169 14.18 -7.16 6.75
CA ASN A 169 15.15 -6.27 6.12
C ASN A 169 16.55 -6.88 6.22
N ASP A 170 17.07 -7.46 5.13
CA ASP A 170 18.41 -8.05 5.10
C ASP A 170 19.17 -7.71 3.81
N ARG A 171 20.07 -6.74 3.90
CA ARG A 171 20.90 -6.31 2.75
C ARG A 171 21.84 -7.39 2.24
N SER A 172 22.20 -8.38 3.05
CA SER A 172 23.12 -9.45 2.68
C SER A 172 22.48 -10.43 1.70
N LEU A 173 21.15 -10.48 1.65
CA LEU A 173 20.38 -11.37 0.77
C LEU A 173 20.08 -10.78 -0.62
N ARG A 174 20.53 -9.56 -0.93
CA ARG A 174 20.24 -8.92 -2.22
C ARG A 174 20.80 -9.71 -3.40
N ASN A 175 22.01 -10.27 -3.22
CA ASN A 175 22.66 -11.14 -4.19
C ASN A 175 23.29 -12.32 -3.43
N VAL A 176 22.94 -13.54 -3.84
CA VAL A 176 23.42 -14.78 -3.23
C VAL A 176 23.70 -15.80 -4.35
N VAL A 177 24.54 -16.77 -4.07
CA VAL A 177 24.72 -17.95 -4.92
C VAL A 177 24.08 -19.15 -4.25
N THR A 178 23.17 -19.81 -4.95
CA THR A 178 22.49 -21.05 -4.50
C THR A 178 23.06 -22.27 -5.22
N GLY A 179 22.75 -23.48 -4.72
CA GLY A 179 23.15 -24.75 -5.35
C GLY A 179 24.62 -25.13 -5.14
N LEU A 180 25.32 -24.53 -4.16
CA LEU A 180 26.71 -24.89 -3.80
C LEU A 180 26.76 -26.20 -3.02
N GLY A 181 27.95 -26.84 -2.97
CA GLY A 181 28.19 -28.07 -2.20
C GLY A 181 28.16 -29.36 -3.06
N GLY A 182 28.27 -29.23 -4.37
CA GLY A 182 28.38 -30.34 -5.32
C GLY A 182 27.08 -30.62 -6.09
N SER A 183 27.17 -31.48 -7.08
CA SER A 183 26.14 -31.74 -8.09
C SER A 183 24.81 -32.29 -7.50
N ALA A 184 24.83 -32.83 -6.29
CA ALA A 184 23.64 -33.30 -5.60
C ALA A 184 22.79 -32.16 -4.99
N ASN A 185 23.37 -30.98 -4.81
CA ASN A 185 22.71 -29.85 -4.15
C ASN A 185 22.05 -28.85 -5.12
N GLY A 186 22.12 -29.11 -6.43
CA GLY A 186 21.49 -28.27 -7.44
C GLY A 186 22.45 -27.76 -8.51
N VAL A 187 22.04 -26.75 -9.24
CA VAL A 187 22.85 -26.04 -10.23
C VAL A 187 23.26 -24.69 -9.63
N PRO A 188 24.57 -24.40 -9.49
CA PRO A 188 25.01 -23.12 -8.97
C PRO A 188 24.44 -21.95 -9.79
N THR A 189 23.71 -21.07 -9.12
CA THR A 189 23.00 -19.94 -9.77
C THR A 189 23.09 -18.69 -8.90
N GLU A 190 23.45 -17.56 -9.50
CA GLU A 190 23.32 -16.25 -8.85
C GLU A 190 21.83 -15.85 -8.81
N THR A 191 21.38 -15.48 -7.65
CA THR A 191 20.00 -15.05 -7.39
C THR A 191 19.97 -14.03 -6.25
N GLY A 192 18.83 -13.81 -5.62
CA GLY A 192 18.67 -12.92 -4.46
C GLY A 192 17.31 -13.07 -3.82
N PHE A 193 17.07 -12.22 -2.84
CA PHE A 193 15.80 -12.12 -2.14
C PHE A 193 15.21 -10.73 -2.29
N ASP A 194 13.90 -10.66 -2.45
CA ASP A 194 13.11 -9.45 -2.26
C ASP A 194 12.38 -9.56 -0.90
N ILE A 195 11.92 -8.43 -0.36
CA ILE A 195 11.03 -8.46 0.82
C ILE A 195 9.63 -8.93 0.40
N THR A 196 8.94 -9.68 1.25
CA THR A 196 7.63 -10.27 0.92
C THR A 196 6.60 -9.27 0.37
N PRO A 197 6.46 -8.02 0.87
CA PRO A 197 5.58 -7.01 0.27
C PRO A 197 5.93 -6.60 -1.18
N ALA A 198 7.12 -6.93 -1.66
CA ALA A 198 7.55 -6.70 -3.03
C ALA A 198 7.27 -7.90 -3.95
N SER A 199 6.79 -9.01 -3.40
CA SER A 199 6.41 -10.21 -4.16
C SER A 199 5.30 -9.90 -5.16
N GLU A 200 5.42 -10.46 -6.39
CA GLU A 200 4.32 -10.45 -7.35
C GLU A 200 3.07 -11.16 -6.78
N ILE A 201 3.24 -12.21 -5.98
CA ILE A 201 2.11 -12.91 -5.33
C ILE A 201 1.36 -12.00 -4.36
N MET A 202 2.06 -11.10 -3.64
CA MET A 202 1.39 -10.10 -2.80
C MET A 202 0.51 -9.16 -3.65
N ALA A 203 1.00 -8.72 -4.81
CA ALA A 203 0.21 -7.91 -5.74
C ALA A 203 -0.98 -8.70 -6.32
N ILE A 204 -0.77 -9.95 -6.69
CA ILE A 204 -1.83 -10.86 -7.19
C ILE A 204 -2.92 -11.04 -6.13
N LEU A 205 -2.57 -11.33 -4.88
CA LEU A 205 -3.51 -11.49 -3.76
C LEU A 205 -4.38 -10.23 -3.58
N CYS A 206 -3.78 -9.05 -3.73
CA CYS A 206 -4.48 -7.78 -3.56
C CYS A 206 -5.38 -7.41 -4.76
N LEU A 207 -5.11 -7.93 -5.95
CA LEU A 207 -5.84 -7.61 -7.18
C LEU A 207 -6.80 -8.71 -7.65
N ALA A 208 -6.70 -9.91 -7.09
CA ALA A 208 -7.59 -11.02 -7.43
C ALA A 208 -9.03 -10.73 -7.01
N SER A 209 -10.00 -11.16 -7.85
CA SER A 209 -11.43 -11.04 -7.60
C SER A 209 -12.03 -12.24 -6.86
N ASP A 210 -11.44 -13.42 -7.06
CA ASP A 210 -11.88 -14.70 -6.51
C ASP A 210 -10.77 -15.76 -6.63
N ILE A 211 -11.07 -17.00 -6.24
CA ILE A 211 -10.09 -18.10 -6.23
C ILE A 211 -9.67 -18.54 -7.64
N ASP A 212 -10.55 -18.46 -8.61
CA ASP A 212 -10.27 -18.85 -10.01
C ASP A 212 -9.39 -17.79 -10.69
N ASP A 213 -9.67 -16.50 -10.46
CA ASP A 213 -8.80 -15.40 -10.90
C ASP A 213 -7.43 -15.48 -10.22
N LEU A 214 -7.37 -15.78 -8.92
CA LEU A 214 -6.12 -16.03 -8.20
C LEU A 214 -5.30 -17.13 -8.88
N LYS A 215 -5.90 -18.30 -9.16
CA LYS A 215 -5.24 -19.42 -9.82
C LYS A 215 -4.77 -19.08 -11.23
N ARG A 216 -5.61 -18.38 -12.00
CA ARG A 216 -5.27 -17.92 -13.35
C ARG A 216 -4.05 -17.00 -13.33
N ARG A 217 -4.04 -16.01 -12.43
CA ARG A 217 -2.93 -15.06 -12.25
C ARG A 217 -1.65 -15.75 -11.83
N ILE A 218 -1.71 -16.65 -10.86
CA ILE A 218 -0.55 -17.46 -10.43
C ILE A 218 0.00 -18.24 -11.61
N GLY A 219 -0.85 -18.88 -12.42
CA GLY A 219 -0.42 -19.59 -13.62
C GLY A 219 0.30 -18.71 -14.64
N ASN A 220 -0.02 -17.43 -14.69
CA ASN A 220 0.57 -16.47 -15.63
C ASN A 220 1.90 -15.85 -15.14
N ILE A 221 2.33 -16.07 -13.90
CA ILE A 221 3.61 -15.54 -13.38
C ILE A 221 4.74 -15.96 -14.33
N LEU A 222 5.51 -14.98 -14.79
CA LEU A 222 6.66 -15.18 -15.67
C LEU A 222 7.91 -15.57 -14.87
N LEU A 223 8.38 -16.79 -15.03
CA LEU A 223 9.55 -17.33 -14.32
C LEU A 223 10.87 -17.08 -15.07
N GLY A 224 10.82 -17.02 -16.39
CA GLY A 224 12.01 -16.84 -17.22
C GLY A 224 11.73 -17.03 -18.70
N TYR A 225 12.77 -17.29 -19.45
CA TYR A 225 12.72 -17.53 -20.89
C TYR A 225 13.51 -18.79 -21.26
N THR A 226 12.97 -19.58 -22.19
CA THR A 226 13.65 -20.73 -22.78
C THR A 226 14.81 -20.29 -23.68
N TYR A 227 15.65 -21.24 -24.12
CA TYR A 227 16.70 -20.97 -25.10
C TYR A 227 16.17 -20.46 -26.45
N GLU A 228 14.91 -20.76 -26.78
CA GLU A 228 14.19 -20.23 -27.94
C GLU A 228 13.58 -18.84 -27.71
N ASN A 229 13.88 -18.20 -26.57
CA ASN A 229 13.31 -16.93 -26.11
C ASN A 229 11.78 -16.95 -25.91
N LYS A 230 11.17 -18.12 -25.71
CA LYS A 230 9.75 -18.24 -25.34
C LYS A 230 9.59 -17.97 -23.84
N PRO A 231 8.52 -17.26 -23.41
CA PRO A 231 8.23 -17.10 -21.99
C PRO A 231 7.95 -18.45 -21.33
N PHE A 232 8.45 -18.64 -20.12
CA PHE A 232 8.21 -19.80 -19.28
C PHE A 232 7.52 -19.35 -18.00
N THR A 233 6.34 -19.89 -17.73
CA THR A 233 5.44 -19.43 -16.65
C THR A 233 5.22 -20.53 -15.61
N VAL A 234 4.54 -20.17 -14.51
CA VAL A 234 4.09 -21.16 -13.48
C VAL A 234 3.16 -22.22 -14.09
N ARG A 235 2.40 -21.86 -15.13
CA ARG A 235 1.56 -22.82 -15.88
C ARG A 235 2.41 -23.86 -16.59
N ASP A 236 3.51 -23.44 -17.23
CA ASP A 236 4.42 -24.35 -17.92
C ASP A 236 5.15 -25.27 -16.92
N LEU A 237 5.41 -24.77 -15.70
CA LEU A 237 5.93 -25.59 -14.60
C LEU A 237 4.88 -26.58 -14.05
N GLY A 238 3.59 -26.37 -14.33
CA GLY A 238 2.50 -27.29 -13.97
C GLY A 238 2.04 -27.21 -12.50
N VAL A 239 2.35 -26.14 -11.76
CA VAL A 239 2.19 -26.10 -10.29
C VAL A 239 1.17 -25.05 -9.80
N ALA A 240 0.49 -24.35 -10.69
CA ALA A 240 -0.43 -23.26 -10.34
C ALA A 240 -1.49 -23.67 -9.29
N GLY A 241 -2.03 -24.88 -9.38
CA GLY A 241 -3.00 -25.39 -8.41
C GLY A 241 -2.43 -25.56 -7.00
N ALA A 242 -1.24 -26.15 -6.88
CA ALA A 242 -0.57 -26.35 -5.59
C ALA A 242 -0.24 -25.00 -4.91
N ILE A 243 0.21 -24.02 -5.68
CA ILE A 243 0.49 -22.67 -5.16
C ILE A 243 -0.80 -21.96 -4.73
N THR A 244 -1.90 -22.12 -5.47
CA THR A 244 -3.21 -21.56 -5.09
C THR A 244 -3.72 -22.15 -3.77
N VAL A 245 -3.49 -23.44 -3.52
CA VAL A 245 -3.86 -24.10 -2.25
C VAL A 245 -3.17 -23.44 -1.05
N LEU A 246 -1.90 -23.05 -1.17
CA LEU A 246 -1.17 -22.34 -0.10
C LEU A 246 -1.77 -20.97 0.22
N LEU A 247 -2.46 -20.36 -0.74
CA LEU A 247 -3.03 -19.01 -0.63
C LEU A 247 -4.55 -19.01 -0.37
N LYS A 248 -5.18 -20.18 -0.29
CA LYS A 248 -6.65 -20.31 -0.19
C LYS A 248 -7.24 -19.48 0.96
N ASP A 249 -6.66 -19.63 2.15
CA ASP A 249 -7.15 -18.93 3.34
C ASP A 249 -6.65 -17.48 3.39
N ALA A 250 -5.46 -17.22 2.85
CA ALA A 250 -4.91 -15.86 2.73
C ALA A 250 -5.70 -14.96 1.76
N LEU A 251 -6.53 -15.53 0.87
CA LEU A 251 -7.41 -14.75 -0.02
C LEU A 251 -8.57 -14.08 0.74
N LEU A 252 -8.94 -14.60 1.90
CA LEU A 252 -10.07 -14.12 2.69
C LEU A 252 -9.68 -12.89 3.51
N PRO A 253 -10.41 -11.74 3.40
CA PRO A 253 -10.15 -10.55 4.21
C PRO A 253 -10.25 -10.82 5.72
N ASN A 254 -9.37 -10.21 6.49
CA ASN A 254 -9.35 -10.32 7.94
C ASN A 254 -10.23 -9.25 8.58
N LEU A 255 -11.20 -9.66 9.39
CA LEU A 255 -12.02 -8.78 10.22
C LEU A 255 -11.37 -8.62 11.59
N VAL A 256 -11.22 -7.37 12.01
CA VAL A 256 -10.77 -6.93 13.34
C VAL A 256 -11.61 -5.75 13.81
N GLN A 257 -11.23 -5.13 14.91
CA GLN A 257 -11.91 -3.96 15.46
C GLN A 257 -10.92 -2.83 15.78
N THR A 258 -11.44 -1.67 16.10
CA THR A 258 -10.67 -0.50 16.51
C THR A 258 -10.83 -0.23 18.01
N THR A 259 -10.13 0.78 18.52
CA THR A 259 -10.24 1.26 19.91
C THR A 259 -11.66 1.62 20.34
N GLU A 260 -12.54 2.05 19.43
CA GLU A 260 -13.96 2.35 19.73
C GLU A 260 -14.90 1.26 19.14
N ASN A 261 -14.40 0.05 18.91
CA ASN A 261 -15.14 -1.11 18.37
C ASN A 261 -15.73 -0.91 16.96
N THR A 262 -15.26 0.06 16.20
CA THR A 262 -15.53 0.13 14.77
C THR A 262 -14.87 -1.05 14.07
N ALA A 263 -15.57 -1.68 13.15
CA ALA A 263 -15.05 -2.80 12.39
C ALA A 263 -13.97 -2.35 11.39
N ALA A 264 -12.95 -3.19 11.21
CA ALA A 264 -11.89 -2.97 10.24
C ALA A 264 -11.59 -4.24 9.46
N PHE A 265 -11.39 -4.13 8.15
CA PHE A 265 -10.84 -5.17 7.30
C PHE A 265 -9.37 -4.87 7.04
N VAL A 266 -8.49 -5.79 7.46
CA VAL A 266 -7.02 -5.67 7.24
C VAL A 266 -6.60 -6.81 6.33
N HIS A 267 -6.10 -6.49 5.12
CA HIS A 267 -5.80 -7.54 4.15
C HIS A 267 -4.83 -7.08 3.06
N GLY A 268 -3.75 -7.84 2.85
CA GLY A 268 -2.69 -7.58 1.91
C GLY A 268 -1.82 -6.37 2.28
N GLY A 269 -0.54 -6.43 1.94
CA GLY A 269 0.45 -5.44 2.37
C GLY A 269 1.49 -5.05 1.32
N PRO A 270 1.13 -4.75 0.05
CA PRO A 270 2.11 -4.35 -0.96
C PRO A 270 2.68 -2.98 -0.66
N PHE A 271 4.01 -2.80 -0.85
CA PHE A 271 4.64 -1.49 -0.66
C PHE A 271 4.33 -0.53 -1.81
N ALA A 272 4.07 0.75 -1.48
CA ALA A 272 3.67 1.75 -2.47
C ALA A 272 4.83 2.33 -3.31
N ASN A 273 6.09 2.13 -2.91
CA ASN A 273 7.26 2.58 -3.67
C ASN A 273 7.80 1.53 -4.64
N ILE A 274 7.30 0.29 -4.59
CA ILE A 274 7.74 -0.84 -5.43
C ILE A 274 6.58 -1.69 -5.96
N ALA A 275 5.36 -1.47 -5.46
CA ALA A 275 4.11 -2.11 -5.87
C ALA A 275 2.98 -1.08 -5.83
N HIS A 276 1.71 -1.50 -5.96
CA HIS A 276 0.59 -0.57 -6.02
C HIS A 276 0.18 0.04 -4.67
N GLY A 277 0.66 -0.48 -3.54
CA GLY A 277 0.62 0.20 -2.24
C GLY A 277 -0.75 0.38 -1.61
N CYS A 278 -1.73 -0.46 -1.96
CA CYS A 278 -3.09 -0.43 -1.44
C CYS A 278 -3.46 -1.79 -0.84
N ASN A 279 -4.42 -1.82 0.09
CA ASN A 279 -5.02 -3.06 0.54
C ASN A 279 -5.74 -3.79 -0.61
N SER A 280 -6.20 -5.01 -0.36
CA SER A 280 -6.83 -5.81 -1.42
C SER A 280 -8.14 -5.19 -1.94
N VAL A 281 -8.48 -5.53 -3.18
CA VAL A 281 -9.78 -5.25 -3.79
C VAL A 281 -10.88 -5.90 -2.94
N LEU A 282 -10.67 -7.13 -2.50
CA LEU A 282 -11.63 -7.90 -1.70
C LEU A 282 -11.94 -7.24 -0.35
N ALA A 283 -10.92 -6.74 0.38
CA ALA A 283 -11.14 -6.02 1.64
C ALA A 283 -11.94 -4.72 1.44
N THR A 284 -11.65 -3.97 0.37
CA THR A 284 -12.41 -2.75 0.05
C THR A 284 -13.84 -3.06 -0.33
N LYS A 285 -14.09 -4.08 -1.17
CA LYS A 285 -15.43 -4.52 -1.53
C LYS A 285 -16.21 -5.08 -0.33
N MET A 286 -15.53 -5.80 0.57
CA MET A 286 -16.12 -6.29 1.81
C MET A 286 -16.54 -5.12 2.72
N GLY A 287 -15.69 -4.11 2.86
CA GLY A 287 -16.04 -2.87 3.56
C GLY A 287 -17.28 -2.21 2.98
N LEU A 288 -17.34 -2.04 1.66
CA LEU A 288 -18.49 -1.45 0.96
C LEU A 288 -19.76 -2.33 1.03
N THR A 289 -19.61 -3.65 1.15
CA THR A 289 -20.77 -4.54 1.32
C THR A 289 -21.44 -4.34 2.67
N PHE A 290 -20.66 -4.17 3.74
CA PHE A 290 -21.16 -4.16 5.10
C PHE A 290 -21.22 -2.78 5.77
N GLY A 291 -20.58 -1.78 5.21
CA GLY A 291 -20.59 -0.39 5.68
C GLY A 291 -21.12 0.56 4.61
N ASP A 292 -21.95 1.53 5.03
CA ASP A 292 -22.43 2.58 4.12
C ASP A 292 -21.30 3.56 3.73
N TYR A 293 -20.29 3.64 4.60
CA TYR A 293 -19.05 4.41 4.40
C TYR A 293 -17.85 3.50 4.60
N THR A 294 -17.02 3.37 3.58
CA THR A 294 -15.76 2.61 3.66
C THR A 294 -14.58 3.53 3.46
N ILE A 295 -13.74 3.63 4.50
CA ILE A 295 -12.52 4.41 4.48
C ILE A 295 -11.37 3.49 4.08
N THR A 296 -10.60 3.88 3.08
CA THR A 296 -9.38 3.16 2.67
C THR A 296 -8.23 4.13 2.51
N GLU A 297 -7.01 3.62 2.54
CA GLU A 297 -5.81 4.44 2.36
C GLU A 297 -4.95 4.00 1.18
N ALA A 298 -4.19 4.94 0.64
CA ALA A 298 -3.11 4.68 -0.31
C ALA A 298 -1.76 5.03 0.31
N GLY A 299 -0.72 4.22 0.03
CA GLY A 299 0.60 4.37 0.64
C GLY A 299 1.32 5.65 0.20
N PHE A 300 2.06 6.28 1.12
CA PHE A 300 2.84 7.51 0.90
C PHE A 300 2.00 8.71 0.46
N GLY A 301 2.57 9.60 -0.39
CA GLY A 301 1.89 10.77 -0.91
C GLY A 301 0.94 10.46 -2.07
N ALA A 302 0.08 11.42 -2.39
CA ALA A 302 -0.93 11.24 -3.43
C ALA A 302 -0.32 11.04 -4.83
N ASP A 303 0.87 11.55 -5.06
CA ASP A 303 1.63 11.37 -6.31
C ASP A 303 2.01 9.91 -6.59
N LEU A 304 2.24 9.12 -5.54
CA LEU A 304 2.57 7.69 -5.64
C LEU A 304 1.39 6.79 -5.32
N GLY A 305 0.83 6.95 -4.11
CA GLY A 305 -0.19 6.04 -3.61
C GLY A 305 -1.54 6.25 -4.25
N ALA A 306 -2.05 7.48 -4.28
CA ALA A 306 -3.36 7.75 -4.87
C ALA A 306 -3.34 7.57 -6.39
N GLU A 307 -2.26 7.94 -7.08
CA GLU A 307 -2.07 7.68 -8.50
C GLU A 307 -2.28 6.19 -8.82
N LYS A 308 -1.60 5.30 -8.09
CA LYS A 308 -1.73 3.85 -8.28
C LYS A 308 -3.07 3.29 -7.83
N PHE A 309 -3.63 3.86 -6.78
CA PHE A 309 -4.97 3.51 -6.33
C PHE A 309 -6.00 3.73 -7.43
N PHE A 310 -5.94 4.87 -8.13
CA PHE A 310 -6.85 5.17 -9.23
C PHE A 310 -6.50 4.39 -10.49
N ASN A 311 -5.27 4.55 -11.01
CA ASN A 311 -4.87 3.97 -12.30
C ASN A 311 -4.75 2.44 -12.29
N ILE A 312 -4.53 1.80 -11.14
CA ILE A 312 -4.40 0.34 -11.05
C ILE A 312 -5.62 -0.27 -10.35
N LYS A 313 -5.81 0.02 -9.05
CA LYS A 313 -6.83 -0.66 -8.24
C LYS A 313 -8.25 -0.30 -8.65
N CYS A 314 -8.56 0.99 -8.75
CA CYS A 314 -9.91 1.45 -9.14
C CYS A 314 -10.25 1.04 -10.58
N ARG A 315 -9.30 1.19 -11.51
CA ARG A 315 -9.45 0.73 -12.91
C ARG A 315 -9.79 -0.75 -12.96
N LYS A 316 -9.04 -1.59 -12.25
CA LYS A 316 -9.21 -3.05 -12.24
C LYS A 316 -10.52 -3.50 -11.59
N ALA A 317 -10.91 -2.85 -10.50
CA ALA A 317 -12.02 -3.28 -9.65
C ALA A 317 -13.34 -2.53 -9.90
N GLY A 318 -13.35 -1.53 -10.78
CA GLY A 318 -14.53 -0.68 -11.02
C GLY A 318 -14.91 0.17 -9.79
N LEU A 319 -13.93 0.52 -8.94
CA LEU A 319 -14.15 1.34 -7.75
C LEU A 319 -14.06 2.83 -8.08
N SER A 320 -14.86 3.66 -7.38
CA SER A 320 -14.84 5.11 -7.53
C SER A 320 -15.07 5.79 -6.16
N PRO A 321 -14.05 6.40 -5.56
CA PRO A 321 -14.23 7.16 -4.33
C PRO A 321 -15.16 8.35 -4.53
N LYS A 322 -15.99 8.61 -3.53
CA LYS A 322 -16.92 9.75 -3.50
C LYS A 322 -16.24 11.04 -3.03
N VAL A 323 -15.13 10.91 -2.28
CA VAL A 323 -14.30 12.01 -1.79
C VAL A 323 -12.89 11.49 -1.51
N THR A 324 -11.90 12.35 -1.66
CA THR A 324 -10.50 12.06 -1.29
C THR A 324 -10.04 13.04 -0.22
N VAL A 325 -9.53 12.52 0.90
CA VAL A 325 -8.98 13.27 2.03
C VAL A 325 -7.46 13.29 1.93
N ILE A 326 -6.85 14.48 1.89
CA ILE A 326 -5.39 14.68 1.97
C ILE A 326 -5.01 14.98 3.41
N VAL A 327 -4.14 14.17 3.97
CA VAL A 327 -3.53 14.44 5.27
C VAL A 327 -2.32 15.35 5.09
N ALA A 328 -2.35 16.50 5.73
CA ALA A 328 -1.25 17.45 5.81
C ALA A 328 -0.74 17.59 7.25
N THR A 329 0.55 17.87 7.42
CA THR A 329 1.19 18.17 8.71
C THR A 329 2.11 19.36 8.59
N ALA A 330 2.21 20.18 9.64
CA ALA A 330 3.14 21.31 9.64
C ALA A 330 4.59 20.87 9.37
N GLN A 331 5.01 19.76 9.98
CA GLN A 331 6.38 19.26 9.81
C GLN A 331 6.70 18.91 8.36
N SER A 332 5.81 18.19 7.65
CA SER A 332 6.03 17.87 6.24
C SER A 332 5.97 19.11 5.34
N LEU A 333 5.04 20.03 5.58
CA LEU A 333 4.96 21.27 4.84
C LEU A 333 6.23 22.12 5.03
N LYS A 334 6.70 22.29 6.27
CA LYS A 334 7.95 23.03 6.57
C LYS A 334 9.16 22.39 5.89
N LEU A 335 9.29 21.06 5.92
CA LEU A 335 10.37 20.37 5.21
C LEU A 335 10.34 20.67 3.70
N HIS A 336 9.15 20.58 3.10
CA HIS A 336 8.96 20.88 1.67
C HIS A 336 9.02 22.39 1.36
N GLY A 337 8.97 23.24 2.37
CA GLY A 337 9.21 24.68 2.29
C GLY A 337 10.65 25.09 2.49
N GLY A 338 11.58 24.12 2.62
CA GLY A 338 13.01 24.36 2.74
C GLY A 338 13.52 24.48 4.18
N VAL A 339 12.70 24.20 5.20
CA VAL A 339 13.14 24.17 6.59
C VAL A 339 13.98 22.91 6.83
N PRO A 340 15.19 23.02 7.44
CA PRO A 340 16.01 21.85 7.75
C PRO A 340 15.28 20.81 8.62
N GLU A 341 15.53 19.53 8.38
CA GLU A 341 14.86 18.43 9.09
C GLU A 341 14.96 18.51 10.63
N ALA A 342 16.07 19.09 11.14
CA ALA A 342 16.27 19.30 12.58
C ALA A 342 15.31 20.35 13.18
N ASP A 343 14.83 21.30 12.37
CA ASP A 343 14.08 22.48 12.81
C ASP A 343 12.57 22.39 12.50
N ILE A 344 12.10 21.35 11.78
CA ILE A 344 10.69 21.23 11.36
C ILE A 344 9.68 21.17 12.51
N LYS A 345 10.14 20.89 13.74
CA LYS A 345 9.29 20.90 14.95
C LYS A 345 9.12 22.30 15.55
N GLN A 346 9.95 23.26 15.15
CA GLN A 346 9.85 24.65 15.59
C GLN A 346 8.87 25.41 14.69
N GLN A 347 8.22 26.45 15.23
CA GLN A 347 7.35 27.31 14.45
C GLN A 347 8.15 27.99 13.32
N ASN A 348 7.63 27.92 12.09
CA ASN A 348 8.21 28.58 10.94
C ASN A 348 7.13 28.84 9.88
N LEU A 349 6.48 29.99 9.98
CA LEU A 349 5.38 30.38 9.07
C LEU A 349 5.84 30.59 7.63
N GLU A 350 7.06 31.12 7.42
CA GLU A 350 7.60 31.32 6.06
C GLU A 350 7.88 29.97 5.38
N GLY A 351 8.57 29.07 6.06
CA GLY A 351 8.80 27.71 5.57
C GLY A 351 7.49 26.97 5.32
N LEU A 352 6.52 27.09 6.23
CA LEU A 352 5.18 26.51 6.05
C LEU A 352 4.50 27.06 4.79
N LYS A 353 4.48 28.38 4.61
CA LYS A 353 3.90 29.06 3.43
C LYS A 353 4.55 28.60 2.13
N ASN A 354 5.88 28.49 2.09
CA ASN A 354 6.60 27.97 0.93
C ASN A 354 6.24 26.51 0.62
N GLY A 355 6.01 25.71 1.66
CA GLY A 355 5.62 24.29 1.54
C GLY A 355 4.20 24.06 1.04
N LEU A 356 3.30 25.06 1.10
CA LEU A 356 1.94 24.96 0.56
C LEU A 356 1.91 24.63 -0.93
N LYS A 357 2.94 24.99 -1.69
CA LYS A 357 3.09 24.60 -3.11
C LYS A 357 3.13 23.07 -3.29
N ASN A 358 3.67 22.32 -2.32
CA ASN A 358 3.62 20.85 -2.34
C ASN A 358 2.18 20.35 -2.14
N LEU A 359 1.45 20.94 -1.20
CA LEU A 359 0.02 20.66 -1.00
C LEU A 359 -0.81 20.97 -2.25
N ASP A 360 -0.59 22.14 -2.86
CA ASP A 360 -1.30 22.55 -4.09
C ASP A 360 -1.17 21.53 -5.20
N ARG A 361 0.05 21.01 -5.42
CA ARG A 361 0.27 20.00 -6.45
C ARG A 361 -0.51 18.72 -6.19
N HIS A 362 -0.57 18.26 -4.94
CA HIS A 362 -1.36 17.09 -4.58
C HIS A 362 -2.85 17.33 -4.78
N ILE A 363 -3.37 18.52 -4.44
CA ILE A 363 -4.75 18.92 -4.70
C ILE A 363 -5.02 18.90 -6.20
N ASP A 364 -4.20 19.60 -7.01
CA ASP A 364 -4.35 19.67 -8.46
C ASP A 364 -4.34 18.28 -9.12
N ASN A 365 -3.42 17.40 -8.69
CA ASN A 365 -3.34 16.03 -9.18
C ASN A 365 -4.63 15.25 -8.90
N LEU A 366 -5.17 15.33 -7.69
CA LEU A 366 -6.40 14.63 -7.31
C LEU A 366 -7.63 15.19 -8.04
N GLN A 367 -7.73 16.51 -8.16
CA GLN A 367 -8.78 17.15 -8.96
C GLN A 367 -8.71 16.74 -10.44
N GLY A 368 -7.49 16.53 -10.97
CA GLY A 368 -7.26 15.96 -12.30
C GLY A 368 -7.86 14.57 -12.50
N PHE A 369 -7.93 13.75 -11.44
CA PHE A 369 -8.66 12.46 -11.43
C PHE A 369 -10.18 12.61 -11.28
N GLY A 370 -10.71 13.84 -11.16
CA GLY A 370 -12.14 14.11 -10.94
C GLY A 370 -12.56 14.06 -9.48
N GLN A 371 -11.60 14.07 -8.54
CA GLN A 371 -11.90 13.95 -7.11
C GLN A 371 -12.32 15.27 -6.48
N GLN A 372 -13.32 15.21 -5.61
CA GLN A 372 -13.52 16.22 -4.58
C GLN A 372 -12.49 16.01 -3.48
N VAL A 373 -11.84 17.11 -3.07
CA VAL A 373 -10.69 17.06 -2.17
C VAL A 373 -11.02 17.79 -0.86
N ILE A 374 -10.74 17.12 0.24
CA ILE A 374 -10.73 17.69 1.58
C ILE A 374 -9.31 17.60 2.11
N VAL A 375 -8.78 18.70 2.65
CA VAL A 375 -7.51 18.72 3.38
C VAL A 375 -7.80 18.56 4.86
N THR A 376 -7.17 17.58 5.50
CA THR A 376 -7.19 17.45 6.95
C THR A 376 -5.81 17.71 7.52
N PHE A 377 -5.75 18.61 8.49
CA PHE A 377 -4.51 18.93 9.18
C PHE A 377 -4.36 18.04 10.42
N ASN A 378 -3.44 17.08 10.36
CA ASN A 378 -3.14 16.19 11.47
C ASN A 378 -2.23 16.91 12.47
N ARG A 379 -2.83 17.40 13.56
CA ARG A 379 -2.17 18.24 14.58
C ARG A 379 -1.24 17.43 15.45
N PHE A 380 0.01 17.88 15.56
CA PHE A 380 0.98 17.43 16.55
C PHE A 380 1.08 18.43 17.70
N ALA A 381 1.59 17.97 18.86
CA ALA A 381 1.73 18.82 20.05
C ALA A 381 2.62 20.05 19.86
N THR A 382 3.48 20.05 18.87
CA THR A 382 4.39 21.16 18.53
C THR A 382 3.78 22.18 17.57
N ASP A 383 2.62 21.91 17.00
CA ASP A 383 2.02 22.78 15.98
C ASP A 383 1.29 23.96 16.64
N THR A 384 1.48 25.17 16.11
CA THR A 384 0.87 26.38 16.62
C THR A 384 -0.46 26.70 15.93
N ASP A 385 -1.31 27.47 16.60
CA ASP A 385 -2.60 27.88 16.05
C ASP A 385 -2.42 28.77 14.81
N GLU A 386 -1.33 29.57 14.75
CA GLU A 386 -1.01 30.41 13.58
C GLU A 386 -0.62 29.54 12.37
N GLU A 387 0.13 28.44 12.56
CA GLU A 387 0.45 27.49 11.50
C GLU A 387 -0.81 26.82 10.96
N ILE A 388 -1.72 26.41 11.85
CA ILE A 388 -3.00 25.82 11.48
C ILE A 388 -3.87 26.81 10.71
N ALA A 389 -3.99 28.05 11.21
CA ALA A 389 -4.77 29.09 10.57
C ALA A 389 -4.26 29.43 9.15
N LEU A 390 -2.94 29.45 8.97
CA LEU A 390 -2.32 29.68 7.65
C LEU A 390 -2.72 28.62 6.63
N VAL A 391 -2.71 27.34 7.02
CA VAL A 391 -3.12 26.25 6.13
C VAL A 391 -4.62 26.27 5.86
N ALA A 392 -5.44 26.56 6.86
CA ALA A 392 -6.89 26.68 6.74
C ALA A 392 -7.28 27.81 5.76
N GLU A 393 -6.65 28.97 5.91
CA GLU A 393 -6.86 30.11 5.02
C GLU A 393 -6.48 29.79 3.57
N HIS A 394 -5.32 29.16 3.37
CA HIS A 394 -4.87 28.72 2.06
C HIS A 394 -5.85 27.74 1.39
N CYS A 395 -6.39 26.77 2.15
CA CYS A 395 -7.40 25.84 1.65
C CYS A 395 -8.69 26.56 1.24
N ARG A 396 -9.10 27.56 2.03
CA ARG A 396 -10.27 28.41 1.70
C ARG A 396 -10.06 29.19 0.40
N GLU A 397 -8.88 29.81 0.23
CA GLU A 397 -8.53 30.52 -1.01
C GLU A 397 -8.48 29.58 -2.23
N LYS A 398 -8.03 28.35 -2.02
CA LYS A 398 -7.98 27.29 -3.05
C LYS A 398 -9.36 26.69 -3.35
N GLY A 399 -10.39 26.99 -2.56
CA GLY A 399 -11.73 26.45 -2.70
C GLY A 399 -11.85 24.96 -2.36
N VAL A 400 -11.02 24.45 -1.45
CA VAL A 400 -11.06 23.07 -0.94
C VAL A 400 -11.46 23.03 0.54
N GLY A 401 -12.20 22.00 0.93
CA GLY A 401 -12.58 21.79 2.32
C GLY A 401 -11.37 21.62 3.24
N PHE A 402 -11.44 22.15 4.45
CA PHE A 402 -10.42 22.01 5.48
C PHE A 402 -11.05 21.54 6.79
N ALA A 403 -10.40 20.60 7.50
CA ALA A 403 -10.77 20.20 8.84
C ALA A 403 -9.52 19.90 9.69
N LEU A 404 -9.55 20.39 10.94
CA LEU A 404 -8.54 20.04 11.94
C LEU A 404 -8.76 18.61 12.41
N ASN A 405 -7.66 17.88 12.70
CA ASN A 405 -7.70 16.49 13.11
C ASN A 405 -6.84 16.27 14.36
N THR A 406 -7.45 15.74 15.42
CA THR A 406 -6.81 15.39 16.69
C THR A 406 -7.08 13.93 17.10
N VAL A 407 -7.38 13.06 16.13
CA VAL A 407 -7.78 11.67 16.36
C VAL A 407 -6.73 10.81 17.07
N PHE A 408 -5.45 11.18 16.99
CA PHE A 408 -4.41 10.50 17.77
C PHE A 408 -4.66 10.62 19.27
N ALA A 409 -4.99 11.82 19.74
CA ALA A 409 -5.18 12.11 21.16
C ALA A 409 -6.61 11.82 21.64
N GLU A 410 -7.61 11.97 20.77
CA GLU A 410 -9.03 12.01 21.16
C GLU A 410 -9.91 10.93 20.47
N GLY A 411 -9.31 10.02 19.70
CA GLY A 411 -10.06 9.00 18.96
C GLY A 411 -11.10 9.62 18.02
N GLY A 412 -12.26 9.01 17.89
CA GLY A 412 -13.31 9.47 16.99
C GLY A 412 -13.81 10.89 17.27
N LYS A 413 -13.77 11.36 18.53
CA LYS A 413 -14.15 12.74 18.87
C LYS A 413 -13.28 13.77 18.12
N GLY A 414 -11.96 13.53 18.05
CA GLY A 414 -11.03 14.41 17.37
C GLY A 414 -11.17 14.46 15.84
N GLY A 415 -12.03 13.61 15.26
CA GLY A 415 -12.30 13.55 13.82
C GLY A 415 -13.72 13.99 13.44
N GLU A 416 -14.57 14.43 14.37
CA GLU A 416 -15.99 14.75 14.08
C GLU A 416 -16.15 15.90 13.07
N GLU A 417 -15.30 16.91 13.12
CA GLU A 417 -15.31 18.02 12.14
C GLU A 417 -15.02 17.48 10.72
N LEU A 418 -13.96 16.68 10.57
CA LEU A 418 -13.64 16.02 9.31
C LEU A 418 -14.78 15.11 8.83
N ALA A 419 -15.39 14.34 9.74
CA ALA A 419 -16.47 13.42 9.40
C ALA A 419 -17.72 14.18 8.90
N ARG A 420 -18.11 15.30 9.51
CA ARG A 420 -19.20 16.15 9.04
C ARG A 420 -18.91 16.70 7.65
N LEU A 421 -17.72 17.24 7.46
CA LEU A 421 -17.29 17.78 6.17
C LEU A 421 -17.29 16.70 5.06
N VAL A 422 -16.86 15.46 5.38
CA VAL A 422 -16.91 14.32 4.46
C VAL A 422 -18.36 13.97 4.10
N ILE A 423 -19.27 13.91 5.09
CA ILE A 423 -20.70 13.63 4.86
C ILE A 423 -21.29 14.70 3.94
N ASP A 424 -21.12 15.98 4.29
CA ASP A 424 -21.67 17.11 3.54
C ASP A 424 -21.14 17.13 2.10
N THR A 425 -19.83 16.84 1.91
CA THR A 425 -19.22 16.79 0.57
C THR A 425 -19.82 15.64 -0.25
N ILE A 426 -20.03 14.46 0.33
CA ILE A 426 -20.61 13.31 -0.37
C ILE A 426 -22.06 13.58 -0.75
N GLU A 427 -22.85 14.19 0.16
CA GLU A 427 -24.26 14.45 -0.05
C GLU A 427 -24.53 15.60 -1.05
N GLN A 428 -23.67 16.64 -1.05
CA GLN A 428 -23.88 17.83 -1.89
C GLN A 428 -23.06 17.86 -3.16
N HIS A 429 -21.79 17.44 -3.10
CA HIS A 429 -20.81 17.59 -4.18
C HIS A 429 -19.85 16.38 -4.24
N PRO A 430 -20.36 15.15 -4.51
CA PRO A 430 -19.47 13.99 -4.61
C PRO A 430 -18.50 14.10 -5.78
N SER A 431 -17.40 13.35 -5.72
CA SER A 431 -16.44 13.27 -6.82
C SER A 431 -17.11 12.90 -8.14
N ALA A 432 -16.61 13.48 -9.22
CA ALA A 432 -16.99 13.13 -10.58
C ALA A 432 -16.50 11.69 -10.92
N PRO A 433 -17.01 11.08 -12.01
CA PRO A 433 -16.45 9.83 -12.51
C PRO A 433 -14.95 9.93 -12.71
N LEU A 434 -14.21 8.86 -12.34
CA LEU A 434 -12.75 8.84 -12.41
C LEU A 434 -12.25 9.11 -13.82
N LYS A 435 -11.27 10.01 -13.92
CA LYS A 435 -10.47 10.25 -15.11
C LYS A 435 -9.10 9.64 -14.90
N PHE A 436 -8.75 8.65 -15.71
CA PHE A 436 -7.44 8.01 -15.61
C PHE A 436 -6.37 8.84 -16.31
N THR A 437 -5.13 8.73 -15.83
CA THR A 437 -3.99 9.47 -16.41
C THR A 437 -3.66 9.02 -17.83
N TYR A 438 -3.96 7.76 -18.15
CA TYR A 438 -3.67 7.13 -19.44
C TYR A 438 -4.76 6.11 -19.79
N GLU A 439 -4.82 5.75 -21.09
CA GLU A 439 -5.72 4.71 -21.59
C GLU A 439 -5.00 3.35 -21.66
N ASP A 440 -5.76 2.25 -21.60
CA ASP A 440 -5.19 0.90 -21.72
C ASP A 440 -4.53 0.68 -23.09
N SER A 441 -5.04 1.32 -24.14
CA SER A 441 -4.49 1.29 -25.51
C SER A 441 -3.20 2.10 -25.71
N ASP A 442 -2.82 2.95 -24.76
CA ASP A 442 -1.56 3.69 -24.83
C ASP A 442 -0.36 2.73 -24.78
N SER A 443 0.70 3.03 -25.51
CA SER A 443 1.98 2.31 -25.36
C SER A 443 2.55 2.48 -23.95
N VAL A 444 3.39 1.55 -23.50
CA VAL A 444 4.05 1.65 -22.17
C VAL A 444 4.81 2.97 -22.03
N ARG A 445 5.51 3.39 -23.09
CA ARG A 445 6.21 4.69 -23.14
C ARG A 445 5.24 5.86 -22.91
N THR A 446 4.12 5.88 -23.64
CA THR A 446 3.10 6.92 -23.52
C THR A 446 2.51 6.97 -22.11
N LYS A 447 2.20 5.81 -21.51
CA LYS A 447 1.73 5.72 -20.12
C LYS A 447 2.73 6.33 -19.14
N ILE A 448 4.01 5.95 -19.27
CA ILE A 448 5.10 6.49 -18.44
C ILE A 448 5.19 8.02 -18.57
N GLU A 449 5.19 8.54 -19.80
CA GLU A 449 5.30 9.98 -20.04
C GLU A 449 4.09 10.75 -19.50
N LYS A 450 2.88 10.21 -19.67
CA LYS A 450 1.65 10.83 -19.13
C LYS A 450 1.70 10.95 -17.61
N VAL A 451 2.13 9.91 -16.88
CA VAL A 451 2.29 9.96 -15.42
C VAL A 451 3.44 10.90 -15.03
N ALA A 452 4.60 10.78 -15.68
CA ALA A 452 5.76 11.61 -15.37
C ALA A 452 5.50 13.10 -15.57
N LYS A 453 4.87 13.49 -16.67
CA LYS A 453 4.58 14.89 -17.00
C LYS A 453 3.34 15.40 -16.27
N GLY A 454 2.25 14.62 -16.22
CA GLY A 454 0.97 15.03 -15.63
C GLY A 454 1.01 15.06 -14.10
N ILE A 455 1.52 14.02 -13.47
CA ILE A 455 1.51 13.89 -12.00
C ILE A 455 2.77 14.47 -11.37
N TYR A 456 3.96 14.14 -11.91
CA TYR A 456 5.24 14.58 -11.32
C TYR A 456 5.75 15.91 -11.87
N ARG A 457 5.20 16.40 -12.99
CA ARG A 457 5.65 17.60 -13.71
C ARG A 457 7.13 17.52 -14.14
N ALA A 458 7.57 16.32 -14.55
CA ALA A 458 8.88 16.12 -15.14
C ALA A 458 8.97 16.80 -16.52
N GLY A 459 10.10 17.43 -16.81
CA GLY A 459 10.36 18.04 -18.13
C GLY A 459 10.71 16.97 -19.19
N MET A 460 11.48 15.97 -18.80
CA MET A 460 11.98 14.94 -19.71
C MET A 460 11.97 13.55 -19.05
N VAL A 461 11.69 12.52 -19.86
CA VAL A 461 11.84 11.11 -19.48
C VAL A 461 12.90 10.46 -20.37
N THR A 462 13.89 9.85 -19.74
CA THR A 462 14.96 9.12 -20.44
C THR A 462 14.94 7.65 -20.05
N TYR A 463 15.53 6.80 -20.90
CA TYR A 463 15.48 5.34 -20.76
C TYR A 463 16.87 4.75 -20.89
N THR A 464 17.22 3.79 -20.04
CA THR A 464 18.41 2.98 -20.24
C THR A 464 18.21 1.99 -21.36
N THR A 465 19.32 1.49 -21.97
CA THR A 465 19.28 0.40 -22.98
C THR A 465 18.54 -0.84 -22.45
N LEU A 466 18.68 -1.14 -21.15
CA LEU A 466 17.97 -2.25 -20.51
C LEU A 466 16.45 -2.01 -20.48
N ALA A 467 16.02 -0.82 -20.10
CA ALA A 467 14.59 -0.46 -20.09
C ALA A 467 13.99 -0.51 -21.51
N GLU A 468 14.69 0.02 -22.51
CA GLU A 468 14.28 -0.04 -23.92
C GLU A 468 14.09 -1.48 -24.39
N LYS A 469 15.08 -2.36 -24.11
CA LYS A 469 15.01 -3.79 -24.46
C LYS A 469 13.77 -4.45 -23.83
N LYS A 470 13.50 -4.18 -22.56
CA LYS A 470 12.35 -4.78 -21.86
C LYS A 470 11.02 -4.21 -22.32
N MET A 471 10.93 -2.93 -22.66
CA MET A 471 9.72 -2.36 -23.27
C MET A 471 9.41 -3.04 -24.62
N LYS A 472 10.43 -3.32 -25.44
CA LYS A 472 10.24 -4.11 -26.65
C LYS A 472 9.73 -5.53 -26.37
N GLN A 473 10.22 -6.19 -25.32
CA GLN A 473 9.71 -7.51 -24.90
C GLN A 473 8.22 -7.44 -24.48
N ILE A 474 7.78 -6.35 -23.83
CA ILE A 474 6.39 -6.15 -23.46
C ILE A 474 5.49 -6.06 -24.71
N ASP A 475 5.93 -5.33 -25.74
CA ASP A 475 5.23 -5.23 -27.01
C ASP A 475 5.16 -6.58 -27.72
N GLU A 476 6.27 -7.34 -27.76
CA GLU A 476 6.34 -8.69 -28.33
C GLU A 476 5.42 -9.70 -27.60
N LEU A 477 5.25 -9.54 -26.29
CA LEU A 477 4.32 -10.35 -25.48
C LEU A 477 2.84 -9.93 -25.62
N GLY A 478 2.55 -8.79 -26.28
CA GLY A 478 1.20 -8.26 -26.43
C GLY A 478 0.53 -7.77 -25.13
N ILE A 479 1.35 -7.41 -24.13
CA ILE A 479 0.88 -7.01 -22.78
C ILE A 479 1.02 -5.51 -22.52
N SER A 480 1.20 -4.69 -23.55
CA SER A 480 1.31 -3.22 -23.44
C SER A 480 0.06 -2.56 -22.84
N HIS A 481 -1.08 -3.27 -22.84
CA HIS A 481 -2.33 -2.82 -22.23
C HIS A 481 -2.31 -2.84 -20.69
N TYR A 482 -1.35 -3.51 -20.06
CA TYR A 482 -1.23 -3.52 -18.59
C TYR A 482 -1.02 -2.11 -18.02
N PRO A 483 -1.57 -1.81 -16.83
CA PRO A 483 -1.27 -0.56 -16.13
C PRO A 483 0.20 -0.53 -15.71
N ILE A 484 0.73 0.69 -15.59
CA ILE A 484 2.09 0.93 -15.10
C ILE A 484 2.09 1.25 -13.61
N CYS A 485 3.12 0.80 -12.93
CA CYS A 485 3.39 1.05 -11.51
C CYS A 485 4.75 1.72 -11.38
N ILE A 486 4.77 3.05 -11.20
CA ILE A 486 6.03 3.79 -11.04
C ILE A 486 6.64 3.49 -9.67
N ALA A 487 7.87 2.99 -9.68
CA ALA A 487 8.67 2.73 -8.50
C ALA A 487 9.76 3.79 -8.37
N LYS A 488 9.59 4.73 -7.43
CA LYS A 488 10.53 5.82 -7.13
C LYS A 488 10.54 6.16 -5.64
N THR A 489 11.40 7.08 -5.24
CA THR A 489 11.39 7.62 -3.87
C THR A 489 10.03 8.22 -3.49
N GLN A 490 9.63 8.05 -2.25
CA GLN A 490 8.41 8.62 -1.69
C GLN A 490 8.59 10.04 -1.13
N TYR A 491 9.80 10.55 -1.09
CA TYR A 491 10.15 11.82 -0.43
C TYR A 491 10.21 13.02 -1.36
N SER A 492 9.97 12.82 -2.65
CA SER A 492 10.01 13.88 -3.67
C SER A 492 9.11 13.52 -4.85
N PHE A 493 8.66 14.51 -5.59
CA PHE A 493 8.05 14.29 -6.92
C PHE A 493 9.08 13.75 -7.93
N SER A 494 10.37 14.09 -7.76
CA SER A 494 11.46 13.58 -8.59
C SER A 494 11.95 12.19 -8.14
N SER A 495 13.00 11.69 -8.76
CA SER A 495 13.73 10.49 -8.34
C SER A 495 14.83 10.77 -7.29
N ASP A 496 15.10 12.04 -6.97
CA ASP A 496 16.03 12.43 -5.91
C ASP A 496 15.27 12.62 -4.58
N PRO A 497 15.58 11.82 -3.53
CA PRO A 497 14.90 11.90 -2.24
C PRO A 497 15.18 13.20 -1.46
N LYS A 498 16.15 14.01 -1.90
CA LYS A 498 16.50 15.30 -1.28
C LYS A 498 15.92 16.52 -2.01
N ALA A 499 15.32 16.32 -3.16
CA ALA A 499 14.66 17.38 -3.92
C ALA A 499 13.27 17.66 -3.33
N TYR A 500 13.26 18.47 -2.26
CA TYR A 500 12.03 18.85 -1.55
C TYR A 500 11.24 19.95 -2.30
N GLY A 501 9.98 20.15 -1.91
CA GLY A 501 9.11 21.22 -2.40
C GLY A 501 8.37 20.90 -3.70
N ASP A 502 8.08 21.95 -4.47
CA ASP A 502 7.38 21.88 -5.77
C ASP A 502 8.40 21.78 -6.92
N VAL A 503 9.20 20.71 -6.93
CA VAL A 503 10.16 20.47 -8.01
C VAL A 503 9.46 20.16 -9.32
N LYS A 504 9.96 20.74 -10.44
CA LYS A 504 9.41 20.58 -11.79
C LYS A 504 10.52 20.68 -12.83
N ASP A 505 10.19 20.33 -14.06
CA ASP A 505 11.09 20.40 -15.23
C ASP A 505 12.39 19.58 -15.07
N PHE A 506 12.40 18.58 -14.17
CA PHE A 506 13.52 17.67 -13.96
C PHE A 506 13.49 16.48 -14.91
N GLU A 507 14.64 15.83 -15.07
CA GLU A 507 14.77 14.56 -15.78
C GLU A 507 14.30 13.39 -14.90
N LEU A 508 13.42 12.53 -15.43
CA LEU A 508 13.12 11.22 -14.87
C LEU A 508 13.76 10.12 -15.73
N LYS A 509 14.69 9.38 -15.14
CA LYS A 509 15.36 8.28 -15.81
C LYS A 509 14.73 6.94 -15.47
N VAL A 510 14.15 6.27 -16.45
CA VAL A 510 13.70 4.87 -16.35
C VAL A 510 14.92 3.97 -16.41
N ARG A 511 15.26 3.35 -15.29
CA ARG A 511 16.44 2.46 -15.18
C ARG A 511 16.15 1.04 -15.64
N ASP A 512 14.97 0.56 -15.29
CA ASP A 512 14.54 -0.81 -15.58
C ASP A 512 13.01 -0.90 -15.62
N VAL A 513 12.51 -1.96 -16.23
CA VAL A 513 11.10 -2.32 -16.28
C VAL A 513 10.94 -3.77 -15.86
N VAL A 514 10.03 -4.06 -14.93
CA VAL A 514 9.75 -5.41 -14.44
C VAL A 514 8.33 -5.80 -14.86
N ILE A 515 8.23 -6.97 -15.50
CA ILE A 515 6.96 -7.53 -15.95
C ILE A 515 6.40 -8.40 -14.83
N ASN A 516 5.34 -7.93 -14.17
CA ASN A 516 4.55 -8.74 -13.24
C ASN A 516 3.34 -9.28 -13.99
N ASN A 517 3.57 -10.34 -14.76
CA ASN A 517 2.59 -10.87 -15.72
C ASN A 517 1.36 -11.49 -15.05
N GLY A 518 1.54 -12.12 -13.90
CA GLY A 518 0.43 -12.65 -13.09
C GLY A 518 -0.38 -11.55 -12.42
N ALA A 519 0.27 -10.49 -11.94
CA ALA A 519 -0.40 -9.32 -11.39
C ALA A 519 -1.03 -8.44 -12.49
N GLU A 520 -0.73 -8.70 -13.76
CA GLU A 520 -1.15 -7.87 -14.91
C GLU A 520 -0.74 -6.41 -14.73
N MET A 521 0.55 -6.18 -14.44
CA MET A 521 1.09 -4.87 -14.10
C MET A 521 2.55 -4.75 -14.55
N ILE A 522 2.94 -3.59 -15.05
CA ILE A 522 4.31 -3.26 -15.45
C ILE A 522 4.91 -2.33 -14.40
N VAL A 523 5.95 -2.77 -13.69
CA VAL A 523 6.66 -1.95 -12.71
C VAL A 523 7.79 -1.20 -13.39
N VAL A 524 7.77 0.13 -13.31
CA VAL A 524 8.74 1.03 -13.94
C VAL A 524 9.68 1.56 -12.86
N ILE A 525 10.93 1.13 -12.89
CA ILE A 525 11.94 1.48 -11.89
C ILE A 525 12.60 2.81 -12.24
N MET A 526 12.39 3.82 -11.39
CA MET A 526 13.01 5.14 -11.48
C MET A 526 13.81 5.43 -10.21
N GLY A 527 15.08 5.81 -10.35
CA GLY A 527 15.95 6.04 -9.20
C GLY A 527 16.51 4.76 -8.57
N GLU A 528 17.00 4.88 -7.33
CA GLU A 528 17.59 3.76 -6.58
C GLU A 528 16.56 3.14 -5.63
N ILE A 529 15.79 2.20 -6.15
CA ILE A 529 14.79 1.47 -5.38
C ILE A 529 15.31 0.10 -5.00
N MET A 530 15.30 -0.19 -3.70
CA MET A 530 15.73 -1.47 -3.13
C MET A 530 14.50 -2.33 -2.81
N ARG A 531 14.40 -3.48 -3.47
CA ARG A 531 13.34 -4.47 -3.21
C ARG A 531 13.66 -5.36 -2.00
N MET A 532 14.90 -5.34 -1.50
CA MET A 532 15.31 -5.89 -0.22
C MET A 532 15.95 -4.75 0.61
N PRO A 533 15.17 -4.10 1.52
CA PRO A 533 15.70 -3.06 2.39
C PRO A 533 16.78 -3.59 3.34
N GLY A 534 17.68 -2.73 3.77
CA GLY A 534 18.61 -3.04 4.85
C GLY A 534 18.09 -2.52 6.18
N LEU A 535 18.52 -3.14 7.28
CA LEU A 535 18.31 -2.58 8.61
C LEU A 535 19.05 -1.24 8.76
N PRO A 536 18.48 -0.26 9.48
CA PRO A 536 19.16 0.98 9.84
C PRO A 536 20.25 0.75 10.89
N LYS A 537 21.01 1.79 11.21
CA LYS A 537 22.03 1.74 12.28
C LYS A 537 21.40 1.40 13.64
N GLU A 538 20.24 1.97 13.92
CA GLU A 538 19.43 1.71 15.13
C GLU A 538 18.08 1.14 14.69
N PRO A 539 17.96 -0.21 14.59
CA PRO A 539 16.71 -0.86 14.25
C PRO A 539 15.74 -0.87 15.45
N GLN A 540 14.44 -0.78 15.16
CA GLN A 540 13.37 -0.84 16.17
C GLN A 540 13.45 -2.12 17.03
N ALA A 541 13.96 -3.21 16.48
CA ALA A 541 14.18 -4.47 17.20
C ALA A 541 15.00 -4.30 18.50
N LYS A 542 15.86 -3.27 18.61
CA LYS A 542 16.62 -3.00 19.84
C LYS A 542 15.76 -2.45 21.00
N HIS A 543 14.57 -1.98 20.68
CA HIS A 543 13.62 -1.39 21.62
C HIS A 543 12.43 -2.31 21.94
N ILE A 544 12.33 -3.45 21.23
CA ILE A 544 11.27 -4.45 21.45
C ILE A 544 11.81 -5.52 22.40
N ASP A 545 11.07 -5.79 23.47
CA ASP A 545 11.41 -6.83 24.45
C ASP A 545 10.17 -7.55 24.97
N LEU A 546 10.39 -8.68 25.64
CA LEU A 546 9.36 -9.45 26.32
C LEU A 546 9.62 -9.36 27.84
N VAL A 547 8.90 -8.47 28.52
CA VAL A 547 9.06 -8.21 29.96
C VAL A 547 7.85 -8.79 30.70
N ASN A 548 8.09 -9.73 31.61
CA ASN A 548 7.04 -10.44 32.39
C ASN A 548 5.92 -11.05 31.51
N GLY A 549 6.28 -11.54 30.32
CA GLY A 549 5.33 -12.10 29.36
C GLY A 549 4.54 -11.08 28.55
N LEU A 550 4.84 -9.79 28.68
CA LEU A 550 4.25 -8.70 27.90
C LEU A 550 5.27 -8.13 26.92
N ILE A 551 4.80 -7.82 25.71
CA ILE A 551 5.64 -7.18 24.68
C ILE A 551 5.79 -5.70 25.02
N GLU A 552 7.00 -5.19 25.06
CA GLU A 552 7.31 -3.76 25.21
C GLU A 552 7.96 -3.23 23.93
N GLY A 553 7.82 -1.93 23.66
CA GLY A 553 8.47 -1.25 22.54
C GLY A 553 7.94 -1.56 21.15
N LEU A 554 6.91 -2.39 21.00
CA LEU A 554 6.20 -2.57 19.74
C LEU A 554 5.23 -1.42 19.51
N SER A 555 5.27 -0.78 18.35
CA SER A 555 4.44 0.40 18.00
C SER A 555 3.88 0.28 16.57
#